data_ddf9fecade9dccfad629f149fa123c30
#
_entry.id   ddf9fecade9dccfad629f149fa123c30
#
_cell.length_a   1.000
_cell.length_b   1.000
_cell.length_c   1.000
_cell.angle_alpha   90.00
_cell.angle_beta   90.00
_cell.angle_gamma   90.00
#
_symmetry.space_group_name_H-M   'P 1'
#
loop_
_entity.id
_entity.type
_entity.pdbx_description
1 polymer ?
#
loop_
_entity_poly.entity_id
_entity_poly.type
_entity_poly.pdbx_seq_one_letter_code
_entity_poly.pdbx_strand_id
1 'polypeptide(L)'
;MNERDFKALLRKKIKPYAYIQSMSSYATNGTPDLWVSGKHDVWIEAKVEDPKKRPITPKLSALQRKWIVDRTNEGRNVLTIVGLSTKEAIIYRGLECLSPSYERLDLDAIINFILDEYVL
;
A
#
# COMPACT_ATOMS: atom_id res chain seq x y z
N MET A 1 14.23 -8.77 1.35
CA MET A 1 13.72 -7.38 1.19
C MET A 1 13.02 -6.97 2.47
N ASN A 2 13.30 -5.79 2.98
CA ASN A 2 12.61 -5.23 4.16
C ASN A 2 11.61 -4.15 3.75
N GLU A 3 10.83 -3.64 4.72
CA GLU A 3 9.80 -2.63 4.43
C GLU A 3 10.39 -1.35 3.87
N ARG A 4 11.55 -0.91 4.36
CA ARG A 4 12.21 0.30 3.85
C ARG A 4 12.54 0.17 2.37
N ASP A 5 13.10 -0.97 1.98
CA ASP A 5 13.47 -1.23 0.59
C ASP A 5 12.22 -1.33 -0.30
N PHE A 6 11.16 -1.94 0.21
CA PHE A 6 9.92 -2.05 -0.54
C PHE A 6 9.27 -0.68 -0.76
N LYS A 7 9.26 0.17 0.28
CA LYS A 7 8.77 1.56 0.13
C LYS A 7 9.56 2.33 -0.93
N ALA A 8 10.89 2.18 -0.89
CA ALA A 8 11.76 2.84 -1.88
C ALA A 8 11.46 2.34 -3.30
N LEU A 9 11.19 1.04 -3.45
CA LEU A 9 10.84 0.45 -4.74
C LEU A 9 9.50 1.00 -5.26
N LEU A 10 8.47 1.09 -4.40
CA LEU A 10 7.19 1.68 -4.78
C LEU A 10 7.36 3.13 -5.23
N ARG A 11 8.11 3.92 -4.47
CA ARG A 11 8.37 5.31 -4.84
C ARG A 11 9.09 5.41 -6.18
N LYS A 12 10.10 4.59 -6.41
CA LYS A 12 10.85 4.59 -7.66
C LYS A 12 9.96 4.28 -8.87
N LYS A 13 9.01 3.37 -8.71
CA LYS A 13 8.11 2.96 -9.79
C LYS A 13 7.01 3.97 -10.05
N ILE A 14 6.55 4.69 -9.04
CA ILE A 14 5.44 5.66 -9.16
C ILE A 14 5.95 7.07 -9.52
N LYS A 15 7.09 7.47 -9.00
CA LYS A 15 7.64 8.84 -9.13
C LYS A 15 7.69 9.36 -10.57
N PRO A 16 8.02 8.56 -11.60
CA PRO A 16 8.03 9.07 -12.97
C PRO A 16 6.67 9.56 -13.48
N TYR A 17 5.57 9.11 -12.85
CA TYR A 17 4.21 9.33 -13.35
C TYR A 17 3.34 10.16 -12.42
N ALA A 18 3.72 10.33 -11.16
CA ALA A 18 2.88 11.00 -10.16
C ALA A 18 3.73 11.62 -9.07
N TYR A 19 3.19 12.64 -8.42
CA TYR A 19 3.78 13.16 -7.19
C TYR A 19 3.57 12.13 -6.08
N ILE A 20 4.64 11.76 -5.40
CA ILE A 20 4.58 10.81 -4.29
C ILE A 20 5.42 11.35 -3.13
N GLN A 21 4.85 11.29 -1.92
CA GLN A 21 5.47 11.81 -0.71
C GLN A 21 5.53 10.74 0.36
N SER A 22 6.69 10.62 1.02
CA SER A 22 6.82 9.81 2.22
C SER A 22 6.14 10.50 3.39
N MET A 23 5.34 9.73 4.13
CA MET A 23 4.60 10.22 5.30
C MET A 23 5.19 9.67 6.60
N SER A 24 6.44 9.23 6.59
CA SER A 24 7.07 8.56 7.74
C SER A 24 7.09 9.40 9.02
N SER A 25 7.14 10.74 8.92
CA SER A 25 7.09 11.62 10.08
C SER A 25 5.72 11.60 10.79
N TYR A 26 4.69 11.03 10.18
CA TYR A 26 3.35 10.89 10.75
C TYR A 26 3.03 9.45 11.16
N ALA A 27 4.01 8.54 11.11
CA ALA A 27 3.80 7.11 11.36
C ALA A 27 3.26 6.80 12.76
N THR A 28 3.60 7.64 13.76
CA THR A 28 3.13 7.47 15.15
C THR A 28 1.61 7.58 15.28
N ASN A 29 0.94 8.22 14.31
CA ASN A 29 -0.52 8.38 14.29
C ASN A 29 -1.21 7.27 13.47
N GLY A 30 -0.46 6.29 12.99
CA GLY A 30 -0.99 5.24 12.13
C GLY A 30 -1.16 5.65 10.67
N THR A 31 -0.71 6.85 10.29
CA THR A 31 -0.76 7.33 8.90
C THR A 31 0.02 6.39 7.99
N PRO A 32 -0.52 6.02 6.81
CA PRO A 32 0.20 5.19 5.85
C PRO A 32 1.53 5.80 5.39
N ASP A 33 2.42 4.93 4.91
CA ASP A 33 3.80 5.29 4.57
C ASP A 33 3.92 6.31 3.45
N LEU A 34 3.02 6.26 2.47
CA LEU A 34 3.12 7.03 1.23
C LEU A 34 1.80 7.69 0.89
N TRP A 35 1.88 8.90 0.35
CA TRP A 35 0.76 9.61 -0.26
C TRP A 35 1.08 9.86 -1.73
N VAL A 36 0.15 9.49 -2.60
CA VAL A 36 0.26 9.71 -4.04
C VAL A 36 -0.81 10.70 -4.46
N SER A 37 -0.38 11.82 -5.05
CA SER A 37 -1.27 12.84 -5.57
C SER A 37 -1.59 12.56 -7.03
N GLY A 38 -2.88 12.63 -7.37
CA GLY A 38 -3.34 12.43 -8.72
C GLY A 38 -4.74 13.01 -8.88
N LYS A 39 -5.45 12.57 -9.88
CA LYS A 39 -6.86 12.93 -10.04
C LYS A 39 -7.65 12.60 -8.78
N HIS A 40 -7.31 11.46 -8.17
CA HIS A 40 -7.78 11.06 -6.84
C HIS A 40 -6.55 10.75 -5.99
N ASP A 41 -6.50 11.34 -4.80
CA ASP A 41 -5.40 11.05 -3.88
C ASP A 41 -5.54 9.61 -3.38
N VAL A 42 -4.39 8.93 -3.19
CA VAL A 42 -4.36 7.60 -2.60
C VAL A 42 -3.25 7.51 -1.55
N TRP A 43 -3.57 6.81 -0.46
CA TRP A 43 -2.67 6.56 0.65
C TRP A 43 -2.25 5.10 0.62
N ILE A 44 -0.96 4.82 0.76
CA ILE A 44 -0.41 3.47 0.64
C ILE A 44 0.35 3.09 1.91
N GLU A 45 -0.11 2.03 2.58
CA GLU A 45 0.63 1.36 3.65
C GLU A 45 1.43 0.23 3.02
N ALA A 46 2.75 0.22 3.22
CA ALA A 46 3.64 -0.79 2.65
C ALA A 46 4.07 -1.77 3.73
N LYS A 47 3.90 -3.05 3.46
CA LYS A 47 4.33 -4.15 4.32
C LYS A 47 5.13 -5.15 3.48
N VAL A 48 5.91 -5.99 4.14
CA VAL A 48 6.55 -7.14 3.50
C VAL A 48 6.24 -8.40 4.28
N GLU A 49 6.21 -9.52 3.58
CA GLU A 49 5.92 -10.81 4.19
C GLU A 49 6.70 -11.91 3.47
N ASP A 50 6.89 -13.03 4.16
CA ASP A 50 7.52 -14.22 3.58
C ASP A 50 6.64 -14.72 2.42
N PRO A 51 7.21 -14.86 1.20
CA PRO A 51 6.45 -15.31 0.04
C PRO A 51 5.92 -16.74 0.17
N LYS A 52 6.39 -17.51 1.16
CA LYS A 52 5.90 -18.88 1.42
C LYS A 52 4.63 -18.91 2.24
N LYS A 53 4.26 -17.83 2.92
CA LYS A 53 3.03 -17.78 3.72
C LYS A 53 1.80 -17.82 2.84
N ARG A 54 0.77 -18.54 3.28
CA ARG A 54 -0.52 -18.68 2.62
C ARG A 54 -1.61 -18.96 3.63
N PRO A 55 -2.68 -18.16 3.74
CA PRO A 55 -2.85 -16.84 3.11
C PRO A 55 -2.05 -15.76 3.83
N ILE A 56 -2.08 -14.53 3.31
CA ILE A 56 -1.42 -13.40 3.92
C ILE A 56 -2.47 -12.40 4.40
N THR A 57 -2.37 -12.05 5.69
CA THR A 57 -3.08 -10.90 6.28
C THR A 57 -2.03 -9.88 6.68
N PRO A 58 -2.13 -8.62 6.25
CA PRO A 58 -1.15 -7.62 6.61
C PRO A 58 -1.03 -7.45 8.13
N LYS A 59 0.19 -7.33 8.63
CA LYS A 59 0.44 -7.10 10.06
C LYS A 59 0.34 -5.61 10.33
N LEU A 60 -0.85 -5.16 10.71
CA LEU A 60 -1.12 -3.75 11.02
C LEU A 60 -1.13 -3.52 12.52
N SER A 61 -0.52 -2.41 12.96
CA SER A 61 -0.69 -1.96 14.34
C SER A 61 -2.14 -1.53 14.57
N ALA A 62 -2.53 -1.38 15.85
CA ALA A 62 -3.87 -0.91 16.18
C ALA A 62 -4.11 0.50 15.60
N LEU A 63 -3.12 1.39 15.66
CA LEU A 63 -3.24 2.74 15.10
C LEU A 63 -3.35 2.71 13.57
N GLN A 64 -2.56 1.88 12.89
CA GLN A 64 -2.65 1.73 11.45
C GLN A 64 -4.02 1.21 11.02
N ARG A 65 -4.53 0.20 11.72
CA ARG A 65 -5.87 -0.35 11.45
C ARG A 65 -6.95 0.70 11.63
N LYS A 66 -6.91 1.45 12.75
CA LYS A 66 -7.88 2.50 13.03
C LYS A 66 -7.84 3.58 11.96
N TRP A 67 -6.66 4.04 11.57
CA TRP A 67 -6.50 5.05 10.52
C TRP A 67 -7.13 4.59 9.21
N ILE A 68 -6.82 3.37 8.78
CA ILE A 68 -7.35 2.80 7.52
C ILE A 68 -8.87 2.68 7.57
N VAL A 69 -9.42 2.15 8.66
CA VAL A 69 -10.87 1.98 8.81
C VAL A 69 -11.57 3.33 8.77
N ASP A 70 -11.11 4.29 9.56
CA ASP A 70 -11.75 5.61 9.66
C ASP A 70 -11.70 6.34 8.33
N ARG A 71 -10.54 6.36 7.66
CA ARG A 71 -10.39 7.08 6.38
C ARG A 71 -11.15 6.39 5.25
N THR A 72 -11.15 5.07 5.22
CA THR A 72 -11.93 4.32 4.22
C THR A 72 -13.41 4.61 4.37
N ASN A 73 -13.92 4.65 5.61
CA ASN A 73 -15.32 4.96 5.89
C ASN A 73 -15.69 6.41 5.52
N GLU A 74 -14.71 7.30 5.47
CA GLU A 74 -14.90 8.69 5.01
C GLU A 74 -14.85 8.80 3.48
N GLY A 75 -14.63 7.70 2.77
CA GLY A 75 -14.53 7.71 1.31
C GLY A 75 -13.14 7.98 0.76
N ARG A 76 -12.09 7.95 1.60
CA ARG A 76 -10.71 8.11 1.16
C ARG A 76 -10.20 6.84 0.50
N ASN A 77 -9.27 6.98 -0.44
CA ASN A 77 -8.65 5.85 -1.12
C ASN A 77 -7.42 5.41 -0.33
N VAL A 78 -7.51 4.26 0.31
CA VAL A 78 -6.42 3.70 1.11
C VAL A 78 -6.10 2.31 0.59
N LEU A 79 -4.81 2.07 0.34
CA LEU A 79 -4.30 0.78 -0.12
C LEU A 79 -3.29 0.25 0.89
N THR A 80 -3.30 -1.07 1.09
CA THR A 80 -2.21 -1.77 1.77
C THR A 80 -1.57 -2.69 0.75
N ILE A 81 -0.26 -2.58 0.57
CA ILE A 81 0.47 -3.39 -0.39
C ILE A 81 1.51 -4.20 0.38
N VAL A 82 1.42 -5.52 0.27
CA VAL A 82 2.35 -6.44 0.91
C VAL A 82 3.31 -6.98 -0.12
N GLY A 83 4.57 -6.55 -0.05
CA GLY A 83 5.62 -7.03 -0.94
C GLY A 83 6.07 -8.42 -0.57
N LEU A 84 6.12 -9.31 -1.57
CA LEU A 84 6.59 -10.68 -1.42
C LEU A 84 7.98 -10.84 -2.03
N SER A 85 8.28 -10.03 -3.03
CA SER A 85 9.58 -9.93 -3.68
C SER A 85 9.65 -8.60 -4.42
N THR A 86 10.71 -8.35 -5.17
CA THR A 86 10.81 -7.17 -6.02
C THR A 86 9.85 -7.22 -7.22
N LYS A 87 9.19 -8.36 -7.45
CA LYS A 87 8.33 -8.57 -8.62
C LYS A 87 6.88 -8.91 -8.27
N GLU A 88 6.62 -9.40 -7.06
CA GLU A 88 5.29 -9.86 -6.66
C GLU A 88 4.83 -9.21 -5.38
N ALA A 89 3.54 -8.91 -5.31
CA ALA A 89 2.92 -8.33 -4.12
C ALA A 89 1.44 -8.69 -4.08
N ILE A 90 0.82 -8.37 -2.95
CA ILE A 90 -0.63 -8.46 -2.78
C ILE A 90 -1.13 -7.05 -2.49
N ILE A 91 -2.21 -6.65 -3.16
CA ILE A 91 -2.86 -5.37 -2.91
C ILE A 91 -4.19 -5.60 -2.19
N TYR A 92 -4.43 -4.79 -1.17
CA TYR A 92 -5.67 -4.76 -0.40
C TYR A 92 -6.25 -3.36 -0.50
N ARG A 93 -7.49 -3.24 -0.95
CA ARG A 93 -8.16 -1.94 -1.09
C ARG A 93 -9.05 -1.70 0.12
N GLY A 94 -8.85 -0.56 0.79
CA GLY A 94 -9.67 -0.18 1.94
C GLY A 94 -9.68 -1.26 3.01
N LEU A 95 -10.86 -1.74 3.38
CA LEU A 95 -11.04 -2.71 4.46
C LEU A 95 -10.63 -4.14 4.10
N GLU A 96 -10.25 -4.41 2.86
CA GLU A 96 -9.76 -5.74 2.47
C GLU A 96 -8.56 -6.19 3.27
N CYS A 97 -7.77 -5.23 3.79
CA CYS A 97 -6.59 -5.53 4.61
C CYS A 97 -6.92 -6.23 5.94
N LEU A 98 -8.18 -6.25 6.35
CA LEU A 98 -8.62 -6.94 7.56
C LEU A 98 -8.84 -8.43 7.35
N SER A 99 -8.76 -8.90 6.12
CA SER A 99 -9.01 -10.28 5.74
C SER A 99 -7.79 -10.88 5.02
N PRO A 100 -7.60 -12.20 5.13
CA PRO A 100 -6.50 -12.85 4.42
C PRO A 100 -6.73 -12.87 2.91
N SER A 101 -5.64 -12.86 2.15
CA SER A 101 -5.68 -12.99 0.69
C SER A 101 -4.64 -13.99 0.20
N TYR A 102 -5.00 -14.70 -0.87
CA TYR A 102 -4.11 -15.60 -1.60
C TYR A 102 -3.64 -15.00 -2.92
N GLU A 103 -4.23 -13.88 -3.33
CA GLU A 103 -4.03 -13.32 -4.67
C GLU A 103 -2.71 -12.58 -4.78
N ARG A 104 -1.79 -13.17 -5.55
CA ARG A 104 -0.47 -12.60 -5.82
C ARG A 104 -0.46 -12.01 -7.21
N LEU A 105 0.00 -10.77 -7.31
CA LEU A 105 0.02 -10.05 -8.57
C LEU A 105 1.45 -9.60 -8.88
N ASP A 106 1.73 -9.41 -10.17
CA ASP A 106 2.94 -8.76 -10.59
C ASP A 106 2.95 -7.32 -10.08
N LEU A 107 4.07 -6.89 -9.50
CA LEU A 107 4.17 -5.56 -8.92
C LEU A 107 3.93 -4.45 -9.96
N ASP A 108 4.42 -4.64 -11.19
CA ASP A 108 4.20 -3.64 -12.23
C ASP A 108 2.72 -3.55 -12.61
N ALA A 109 1.98 -4.66 -12.56
CA ALA A 109 0.53 -4.64 -12.76
C ALA A 109 -0.17 -3.85 -11.66
N ILE A 110 0.29 -3.98 -10.40
CA ILE A 110 -0.24 -3.19 -9.28
C ILE A 110 0.03 -1.71 -9.49
N ILE A 111 1.24 -1.34 -9.91
CA ILE A 111 1.59 0.05 -10.19
C ILE A 111 0.69 0.62 -11.29
N ASN A 112 0.50 -0.12 -12.38
CA ASN A 112 -0.37 0.30 -13.47
C ASN A 112 -1.81 0.49 -13.00
N PHE A 113 -2.31 -0.40 -12.14
CA PHE A 113 -3.63 -0.26 -11.54
C PHE A 113 -3.74 1.05 -10.74
N ILE A 114 -2.75 1.36 -9.92
CA ILE A 114 -2.74 2.59 -9.11
C ILE A 114 -2.78 3.83 -10.02
N LEU A 115 -1.96 3.84 -11.06
CA LEU A 115 -1.90 4.97 -11.98
C LEU A 115 -3.22 5.14 -12.74
N ASP A 116 -3.80 4.05 -13.23
CA ASP A 116 -5.04 4.11 -14.01
C ASP A 116 -6.25 4.47 -13.14
N GLU A 117 -6.32 3.93 -11.92
CA GLU A 117 -7.49 4.10 -11.06
C GLU A 117 -7.50 5.45 -10.35
N TYR A 118 -6.33 5.95 -9.91
CA TYR A 118 -6.28 7.11 -9.02
C TYR A 118 -5.58 8.32 -9.63
N VAL A 119 -4.56 8.13 -10.44
CA VAL A 119 -3.68 9.23 -10.88
C VAL A 119 -4.15 9.85 -12.19
N LEU A 120 -4.44 9.03 -13.17
CA LEU A 120 -4.81 9.48 -14.52
C LEU A 120 -6.34 9.75 -14.63
#